data_54bfb18ae51459d39d908c9f76b64828
#
_entry.id   54bfb18ae51459d39d908c9f76b64828
#
_cell.length_a   1.000
_cell.length_b   1.000
_cell.length_c   1.000
_cell.angle_alpha   90.00
_cell.angle_beta   90.00
_cell.angle_gamma   90.00
#
_symmetry.space_group_name_H-M   'P 1'
#
loop_
_entity.id
_entity.type
_entity.pdbx_description
1 polymer ?
#
loop_
_entity_poly.entity_id
_entity_poly.type
_entity_poly.pdbx_seq_one_letter_code
_entity_poly.pdbx_strand_id
1 'polypeptide(L)'
;MIDAHLHLQDCLGEVTAEELLDQLRDIGVTSLMVNATSPLDWHAVSDLASRSKEVVPSFGIHPWKVADASTDWEERLISLLNQFPEAGIGEIGLDKWISGYDLPLQKSLFFEQLSVAQRYGRPATIHCLQAWGSLHDCLKESALTIPFLLHSYSGPKEMVNDWVDLGGYFSISGYFFREEKFSKLAVFESVPEERLLLETDAPEMAFAEGQARFHGRGMKNHPANIELVYEKYADWAGKPLSEVITMIESNFRRFRDT
;
A
#
# COMPACT_ATOMS: atom_id res chain seq x y z
N MET A 1 -8.08 -11.46 -8.69
CA MET A 1 -7.20 -11.04 -7.54
C MET A 1 -6.95 -9.55 -7.58
N ILE A 2 -6.55 -8.93 -6.46
CA ILE A 2 -6.11 -7.53 -6.38
C ILE A 2 -4.71 -7.45 -5.76
N ASP A 3 -4.00 -6.36 -6.02
CA ASP A 3 -2.80 -5.98 -5.26
C ASP A 3 -3.09 -4.66 -4.55
N ALA A 4 -3.08 -4.67 -3.21
CA ALA A 4 -3.52 -3.54 -2.40
C ALA A 4 -2.45 -2.44 -2.25
N HIS A 5 -1.19 -2.73 -2.60
CA HIS A 5 -0.10 -1.75 -2.53
C HIS A 5 1.10 -2.19 -3.38
N LEU A 6 1.46 -1.35 -4.33
CA LEU A 6 2.70 -1.47 -5.10
C LEU A 6 3.12 -0.14 -5.71
N HIS A 7 4.35 -0.09 -6.20
CA HIS A 7 4.94 1.04 -6.95
C HIS A 7 5.19 0.61 -8.40
N LEU A 8 4.10 0.43 -9.17
CA LEU A 8 4.18 -0.09 -10.54
C LEU A 8 5.06 0.78 -11.45
N GLN A 9 5.08 2.11 -11.22
CA GLN A 9 5.94 3.06 -11.93
C GLN A 9 7.43 2.72 -11.78
N ASP A 10 7.84 2.15 -10.66
CA ASP A 10 9.23 1.77 -10.35
C ASP A 10 9.58 0.35 -10.86
N CYS A 11 8.57 -0.39 -11.35
CA CYS A 11 8.74 -1.69 -12.00
C CYS A 11 9.01 -1.57 -13.52
N LEU A 12 8.86 -0.37 -14.08
CA LEU A 12 9.06 -0.10 -15.51
C LEU A 12 10.56 0.13 -15.78
N GLY A 13 11.24 -0.90 -16.21
CA GLY A 13 12.64 -0.82 -16.62
C GLY A 13 12.79 -1.21 -18.10
N GLU A 14 13.10 -2.47 -18.34
CA GLU A 14 13.22 -3.04 -19.69
C GLU A 14 11.86 -3.50 -20.27
N VAL A 15 10.79 -3.53 -19.44
CA VAL A 15 9.42 -3.88 -19.83
C VAL A 15 8.56 -2.64 -19.91
N THR A 16 7.64 -2.61 -20.85
CA THR A 16 6.63 -1.55 -20.95
C THR A 16 5.53 -1.75 -19.91
N ALA A 17 4.81 -0.66 -19.58
CA ALA A 17 3.65 -0.75 -18.70
C ALA A 17 2.58 -1.70 -19.26
N GLU A 18 2.38 -1.72 -20.58
CA GLU A 18 1.39 -2.56 -21.23
C GLU A 18 1.74 -4.05 -21.10
N GLU A 19 3.00 -4.43 -21.38
CA GLU A 19 3.47 -5.81 -21.21
C GLU A 19 3.32 -6.29 -19.77
N LEU A 20 3.63 -5.44 -18.79
CA LEU A 20 3.50 -5.79 -17.37
C LEU A 20 2.04 -5.93 -16.95
N LEU A 21 1.17 -5.01 -17.40
CA LEU A 21 -0.26 -5.08 -17.14
C LEU A 21 -0.92 -6.29 -17.80
N ASP A 22 -0.50 -6.67 -19.03
CA ASP A 22 -1.00 -7.88 -19.70
C ASP A 22 -0.62 -9.14 -18.91
N GLN A 23 0.61 -9.25 -18.43
CA GLN A 23 1.03 -10.36 -17.57
C GLN A 23 0.18 -10.45 -16.29
N LEU A 24 -0.16 -9.29 -15.67
CA LEU A 24 -1.01 -9.25 -14.49
C LEU A 24 -2.46 -9.67 -14.79
N ARG A 25 -3.00 -9.27 -15.95
CA ARG A 25 -4.31 -9.71 -16.42
C ARG A 25 -4.36 -11.22 -16.68
N ASP A 26 -3.31 -11.77 -17.28
CA ASP A 26 -3.20 -13.20 -17.61
C ASP A 26 -3.26 -14.09 -16.36
N ILE A 27 -2.75 -13.62 -15.22
CA ILE A 27 -2.86 -14.33 -13.93
C ILE A 27 -4.13 -13.95 -13.14
N GLY A 28 -5.05 -13.17 -13.73
CA GLY A 28 -6.34 -12.84 -13.13
C GLY A 28 -6.31 -11.67 -12.14
N VAL A 29 -5.35 -10.77 -12.22
CA VAL A 29 -5.37 -9.51 -11.46
C VAL A 29 -6.39 -8.55 -12.08
N THR A 30 -7.27 -8.03 -11.24
CA THR A 30 -8.40 -7.17 -11.65
C THR A 30 -8.29 -5.74 -11.12
N SER A 31 -7.43 -5.50 -10.13
CA SER A 31 -7.20 -4.16 -9.58
C SER A 31 -5.84 -4.07 -8.89
N LEU A 32 -5.20 -2.92 -9.03
CA LEU A 32 -3.88 -2.59 -8.50
C LEU A 32 -3.93 -1.22 -7.84
N MET A 33 -3.67 -1.10 -6.55
CA MET A 33 -3.50 0.22 -5.93
C MET A 33 -2.05 0.67 -6.07
N VAL A 34 -1.81 1.54 -7.06
CA VAL A 34 -0.48 2.03 -7.42
C VAL A 34 -0.19 3.31 -6.65
N ASN A 35 0.77 3.22 -5.73
CA ASN A 35 1.11 4.30 -4.82
C ASN A 35 2.29 5.10 -5.35
N ALA A 36 2.11 6.41 -5.46
CA ALA A 36 3.19 7.35 -5.67
C ALA A 36 3.95 7.60 -4.36
N THR A 37 5.18 8.08 -4.46
CA THR A 37 6.03 8.37 -3.28
C THR A 37 6.37 9.85 -3.14
N SER A 38 6.23 10.63 -4.21
CA SER A 38 6.51 12.07 -4.19
C SER A 38 5.87 12.79 -5.38
N PRO A 39 5.80 14.14 -5.36
CA PRO A 39 5.33 14.91 -6.50
C PRO A 39 6.10 14.67 -7.81
N LEU A 40 7.27 14.01 -7.74
CA LEU A 40 8.11 13.72 -8.91
C LEU A 40 7.59 12.52 -9.72
N ASP A 41 6.94 11.56 -9.06
CA ASP A 41 6.40 10.35 -9.71
C ASP A 41 4.88 10.39 -9.93
N TRP A 42 4.16 11.42 -9.44
CA TRP A 42 2.71 11.54 -9.63
C TRP A 42 2.26 11.48 -11.08
N HIS A 43 3.06 12.08 -11.98
CA HIS A 43 2.75 12.02 -13.42
C HIS A 43 2.78 10.58 -13.95
N ALA A 44 3.79 9.80 -13.55
CA ALA A 44 3.92 8.41 -13.99
C ALA A 44 2.73 7.55 -13.51
N VAL A 45 2.32 7.73 -12.24
CA VAL A 45 1.15 7.03 -11.68
C VAL A 45 -0.15 7.47 -12.39
N SER A 46 -0.33 8.76 -12.66
CA SER A 46 -1.51 9.28 -13.38
C SER A 46 -1.58 8.79 -14.82
N ASP A 47 -0.43 8.66 -15.49
CA ASP A 47 -0.34 8.11 -16.85
C ASP A 47 -0.75 6.62 -16.87
N LEU A 48 -0.26 5.83 -15.92
CA LEU A 48 -0.66 4.43 -15.74
C LEU A 48 -2.17 4.29 -15.52
N ALA A 49 -2.74 5.09 -14.62
CA ALA A 49 -4.19 5.09 -14.34
C ALA A 49 -5.03 5.51 -15.55
N SER A 50 -4.53 6.45 -16.35
CA SER A 50 -5.23 6.91 -17.55
C SER A 50 -5.26 5.85 -18.67
N ARG A 51 -4.31 4.90 -18.66
CA ARG A 51 -4.18 3.85 -19.68
C ARG A 51 -4.81 2.54 -19.29
N SER A 52 -5.04 2.30 -18.01
CA SER A 52 -5.51 1.00 -17.50
C SER A 52 -6.52 1.18 -16.38
N LYS A 53 -7.72 0.64 -16.59
CA LYS A 53 -8.81 0.64 -15.59
C LYS A 53 -8.51 -0.23 -14.37
N GLU A 54 -7.56 -1.14 -14.46
CA GLU A 54 -7.10 -1.97 -13.35
C GLU A 54 -6.27 -1.15 -12.34
N VAL A 55 -5.68 -0.04 -12.79
CA VAL A 55 -4.86 0.84 -11.95
C VAL A 55 -5.73 1.81 -11.18
N VAL A 56 -5.74 1.68 -9.87
CA VAL A 56 -6.30 2.65 -8.91
C VAL A 56 -5.13 3.50 -8.41
N PRO A 57 -5.04 4.77 -8.79
CA PRO A 57 -3.92 5.59 -8.37
C PRO A 57 -4.06 6.01 -6.91
N SER A 58 -2.93 6.18 -6.23
CA SER A 58 -2.83 6.74 -4.89
C SER A 58 -1.69 7.75 -4.88
N PHE A 59 -1.97 9.01 -4.52
CA PHE A 59 -1.01 10.10 -4.60
C PHE A 59 -0.66 10.61 -3.21
N GLY A 60 0.63 10.58 -2.88
CA GLY A 60 1.11 11.02 -1.58
C GLY A 60 2.59 11.43 -1.62
N ILE A 61 3.08 11.85 -0.47
CA ILE A 61 4.49 12.17 -0.25
C ILE A 61 4.96 11.30 0.92
N HIS A 62 5.79 10.32 0.56
CA HIS A 62 6.36 9.35 1.49
C HIS A 62 7.26 10.03 2.52
N PRO A 63 7.36 9.55 3.77
CA PRO A 63 8.18 10.16 4.81
C PRO A 63 9.68 10.31 4.45
N TRP A 64 10.19 9.51 3.52
CA TRP A 64 11.57 9.68 3.01
C TRP A 64 11.72 10.83 2.01
N LYS A 65 10.60 11.37 1.50
CA LYS A 65 10.54 12.36 0.42
C LYS A 65 9.96 13.69 0.89
N VAL A 66 9.87 13.92 2.20
CA VAL A 66 9.30 15.16 2.75
C VAL A 66 9.99 16.43 2.23
N ALA A 67 11.27 16.34 1.88
CA ALA A 67 12.02 17.43 1.25
C ALA A 67 11.62 17.72 -0.20
N ASP A 68 10.92 16.79 -0.87
CA ASP A 68 10.44 16.93 -2.24
C ASP A 68 9.10 17.69 -2.30
N ALA A 69 8.49 17.98 -1.14
CA ALA A 69 7.26 18.76 -1.04
C ALA A 69 7.49 20.20 -1.53
N SER A 70 7.06 20.49 -2.74
CA SER A 70 7.04 21.87 -3.27
C SER A 70 5.93 22.68 -2.61
N THR A 71 6.01 24.00 -2.68
CA THR A 71 4.99 24.88 -2.07
C THR A 71 3.59 24.72 -2.68
N ASP A 72 3.48 24.14 -3.88
CA ASP A 72 2.24 23.90 -4.64
C ASP A 72 1.76 22.44 -4.58
N TRP A 73 2.37 21.60 -3.74
CA TRP A 73 2.05 20.16 -3.71
C TRP A 73 0.57 19.89 -3.44
N GLU A 74 -0.07 20.64 -2.53
CA GLU A 74 -1.48 20.44 -2.19
C GLU A 74 -2.40 20.77 -3.38
N GLU A 75 -2.16 21.87 -4.08
CA GLU A 75 -2.94 22.26 -5.26
C GLU A 75 -2.82 21.20 -6.36
N ARG A 76 -1.63 20.68 -6.58
CA ARG A 76 -1.36 19.59 -7.54
C ARG A 76 -2.06 18.29 -7.15
N LEU A 77 -2.00 17.91 -5.86
CA LEU A 77 -2.70 16.75 -5.33
C LEU A 77 -4.22 16.89 -5.56
N ILE A 78 -4.80 18.03 -5.19
CA ILE A 78 -6.24 18.30 -5.39
C ILE A 78 -6.62 18.20 -6.88
N SER A 79 -5.79 18.69 -7.79
CA SER A 79 -6.02 18.56 -9.23
C SER A 79 -6.10 17.10 -9.66
N LEU A 80 -5.19 16.24 -9.14
CA LEU A 80 -5.19 14.80 -9.42
C LEU A 80 -6.42 14.09 -8.83
N LEU A 81 -6.84 14.44 -7.61
CA LEU A 81 -8.04 13.87 -6.99
C LEU A 81 -9.32 14.23 -7.77
N ASN A 82 -9.37 15.40 -8.40
CA ASN A 82 -10.47 15.79 -9.26
C ASN A 82 -10.44 15.05 -10.61
N GLN A 83 -9.25 14.74 -11.13
CA GLN A 83 -9.08 13.97 -12.36
C GLN A 83 -9.39 12.48 -12.17
N PHE A 84 -9.04 11.92 -11.00
CA PHE A 84 -9.24 10.52 -10.64
C PHE A 84 -10.15 10.40 -9.41
N PRO A 85 -11.46 10.34 -9.60
CA PRO A 85 -12.42 10.26 -8.48
C PRO A 85 -12.26 9.04 -7.57
N GLU A 86 -11.62 7.97 -8.05
CA GLU A 86 -11.31 6.75 -7.32
C GLU A 86 -9.96 6.77 -6.59
N ALA A 87 -9.15 7.83 -6.78
CA ALA A 87 -7.81 7.89 -6.22
C ALA A 87 -7.79 7.90 -4.70
N GLY A 88 -6.84 7.15 -4.12
CA GLY A 88 -6.47 7.25 -2.71
C GLY A 88 -5.44 8.34 -2.44
N ILE A 89 -5.13 8.55 -1.16
CA ILE A 89 -3.99 9.35 -0.69
C ILE A 89 -2.92 8.40 -0.15
N GLY A 90 -1.79 8.35 -0.80
CA GLY A 90 -0.67 7.46 -0.46
C GLY A 90 0.42 7.45 -1.55
N GLU A 91 1.60 7.07 -1.18
CA GLU A 91 1.99 6.59 0.14
C GLU A 91 2.38 7.76 1.04
N ILE A 92 1.83 7.80 2.26
CA ILE A 92 2.11 8.81 3.28
C ILE A 92 2.53 8.12 4.58
N GLY A 93 3.07 8.82 5.56
CA GLY A 93 3.33 8.15 6.83
C GLY A 93 4.49 8.68 7.64
N LEU A 94 5.01 7.83 8.54
CA LEU A 94 6.10 8.16 9.47
C LEU A 94 7.18 7.07 9.46
N ASP A 95 8.43 7.45 9.35
CA ASP A 95 9.58 6.54 9.36
C ASP A 95 10.72 7.08 10.23
N LYS A 96 11.14 6.27 11.20
CA LYS A 96 12.34 6.52 12.02
C LYS A 96 13.48 5.56 11.72
N TRP A 97 13.32 4.69 10.72
CA TRP A 97 14.33 3.74 10.33
C TRP A 97 15.41 4.37 9.45
N ILE A 98 14.99 5.29 8.55
CA ILE A 98 15.94 5.96 7.67
C ILE A 98 16.85 6.90 8.47
N SER A 99 18.17 6.87 8.15
CA SER A 99 19.11 7.80 8.79
C SER A 99 18.83 9.25 8.43
N GLY A 100 18.88 10.15 9.42
CA GLY A 100 18.65 11.58 9.21
C GLY A 100 17.18 11.96 9.05
N TYR A 101 16.23 11.11 9.46
CA TYR A 101 14.80 11.45 9.43
C TYR A 101 14.49 12.73 10.24
N ASP A 102 13.55 13.52 9.75
CA ASP A 102 12.98 14.69 10.44
C ASP A 102 11.53 14.36 10.84
N LEU A 103 11.35 13.79 12.04
CA LEU A 103 10.02 13.38 12.50
C LEU A 103 9.03 14.56 12.66
N PRO A 104 9.42 15.76 13.16
CA PRO A 104 8.54 16.93 13.14
C PRO A 104 8.04 17.28 11.74
N LEU A 105 8.90 17.29 10.73
CA LEU A 105 8.52 17.58 9.36
C LEU A 105 7.64 16.48 8.76
N GLN A 106 7.99 15.20 9.00
CA GLN A 106 7.15 14.06 8.60
C GLN A 106 5.74 14.18 9.19
N LYS A 107 5.61 14.49 10.49
CA LYS A 107 4.32 14.67 11.16
C LYS A 107 3.51 15.82 10.58
N SER A 108 4.13 16.98 10.34
CA SER A 108 3.44 18.12 9.74
C SER A 108 2.84 17.76 8.39
N LEU A 109 3.66 17.22 7.49
CA LEU A 109 3.22 16.85 6.16
C LEU A 109 2.20 15.68 6.17
N PHE A 110 2.35 14.75 7.11
CA PHE A 110 1.39 13.66 7.30
C PHE A 110 0.00 14.19 7.69
N PHE A 111 -0.08 15.12 8.65
CA PHE A 111 -1.35 15.76 9.04
C PHE A 111 -1.99 16.53 7.89
N GLU A 112 -1.21 17.27 7.12
CA GLU A 112 -1.69 18.04 5.98
C GLU A 112 -2.29 17.09 4.92
N GLN A 113 -1.61 15.98 4.58
CA GLN A 113 -2.09 14.98 3.64
C GLN A 113 -3.34 14.24 4.16
N LEU A 114 -3.39 13.88 5.43
CA LEU A 114 -4.59 13.30 6.06
C LEU A 114 -5.78 14.26 6.02
N SER A 115 -5.55 15.57 6.21
CA SER A 115 -6.59 16.59 6.10
C SER A 115 -7.18 16.64 4.69
N VAL A 116 -6.33 16.53 3.64
CA VAL A 116 -6.80 16.43 2.26
C VAL A 116 -7.59 15.14 2.06
N ALA A 117 -7.08 13.99 2.53
CA ALA A 117 -7.75 12.70 2.43
C ALA A 117 -9.16 12.76 3.04
N GLN A 118 -9.30 13.30 4.24
CA GLN A 118 -10.58 13.45 4.93
C GLN A 118 -11.53 14.42 4.21
N ARG A 119 -11.02 15.57 3.76
CA ARG A 119 -11.81 16.59 3.04
C ARG A 119 -12.40 16.04 1.74
N TYR A 120 -11.68 15.15 1.06
CA TYR A 120 -12.11 14.55 -0.21
C TYR A 120 -12.74 13.17 -0.07
N GLY A 121 -12.86 12.63 1.15
CA GLY A 121 -13.39 11.29 1.42
C GLY A 121 -12.57 10.20 0.74
N ARG A 122 -11.22 10.27 0.78
CA ARG A 122 -10.33 9.33 0.11
C ARG A 122 -9.67 8.39 1.10
N PRO A 123 -9.58 7.08 0.81
CA PRO A 123 -8.82 6.16 1.65
C PRO A 123 -7.35 6.54 1.66
N ALA A 124 -6.67 6.29 2.78
CA ALA A 124 -5.25 6.58 2.92
C ALA A 124 -4.42 5.29 2.95
N THR A 125 -3.26 5.26 2.25
CA THR A 125 -2.27 4.19 2.37
C THR A 125 -1.07 4.71 3.16
N ILE A 126 -0.78 4.06 4.29
CA ILE A 126 0.14 4.56 5.32
C ILE A 126 1.34 3.64 5.51
N HIS A 127 2.51 4.22 5.32
CA HIS A 127 3.80 3.67 5.69
C HIS A 127 4.13 3.91 7.15
N CYS A 128 4.63 2.90 7.85
CA CYS A 128 5.20 3.12 9.18
C CYS A 128 6.34 2.15 9.51
N LEU A 129 7.53 2.70 9.77
CA LEU A 129 8.66 1.95 10.33
C LEU A 129 9.20 2.64 11.58
N GLN A 130 9.27 1.87 12.69
CA GLN A 130 9.81 2.30 13.99
C GLN A 130 9.15 3.57 14.58
N ALA A 131 7.97 3.97 14.07
CA ALA A 131 7.25 5.18 14.49
C ALA A 131 5.82 4.93 15.00
N TRP A 132 5.46 3.67 15.33
CA TRP A 132 4.09 3.22 15.62
C TRP A 132 3.37 4.05 16.68
N GLY A 133 4.03 4.38 17.81
CA GLY A 133 3.42 5.24 18.84
C GLY A 133 3.15 6.65 18.32
N SER A 134 4.09 7.23 17.56
CA SER A 134 3.89 8.56 16.95
C SER A 134 2.76 8.55 15.92
N LEU A 135 2.66 7.48 15.11
CA LEU A 135 1.58 7.32 14.15
C LEU A 135 0.22 7.21 14.85
N HIS A 136 0.14 6.43 15.93
CA HIS A 136 -1.07 6.27 16.71
C HIS A 136 -1.58 7.60 17.29
N ASP A 137 -0.67 8.38 17.87
CA ASP A 137 -1.00 9.71 18.38
C ASP A 137 -1.55 10.62 17.27
N CYS A 138 -0.88 10.63 16.10
CA CYS A 138 -1.32 11.42 14.94
C CYS A 138 -2.71 11.01 14.44
N LEU A 139 -2.98 9.70 14.29
CA LEU A 139 -4.28 9.23 13.81
C LEU A 139 -5.41 9.50 14.80
N LYS A 140 -5.16 9.36 16.10
CA LYS A 140 -6.12 9.77 17.13
C LYS A 140 -6.42 11.27 17.10
N GLU A 141 -5.39 12.11 16.98
CA GLU A 141 -5.54 13.55 16.89
C GLU A 141 -6.30 13.98 15.64
N SER A 142 -6.08 13.30 14.51
CA SER A 142 -6.75 13.59 13.24
C SER A 142 -8.24 13.27 13.24
N ALA A 143 -8.73 12.44 14.17
CA ALA A 143 -10.13 12.01 14.27
C ALA A 143 -10.70 11.55 12.91
N LEU A 144 -9.96 10.69 12.21
CA LEU A 144 -10.31 10.25 10.85
C LEU A 144 -11.67 9.56 10.81
N THR A 145 -12.41 9.81 9.72
CA THR A 145 -13.65 9.11 9.37
C THR A 145 -13.53 8.30 8.09
N ILE A 146 -12.35 8.35 7.46
CA ILE A 146 -12.00 7.58 6.27
C ILE A 146 -11.22 6.34 6.67
N PRO A 147 -11.29 5.24 5.89
CA PRO A 147 -10.43 4.08 6.13
C PRO A 147 -8.98 4.37 5.76
N PHE A 148 -8.08 3.64 6.39
CA PHE A 148 -6.68 3.67 6.04
C PHE A 148 -6.08 2.27 6.01
N LEU A 149 -5.08 2.05 5.15
CA LEU A 149 -4.29 0.84 5.06
C LEU A 149 -2.93 1.07 5.73
N LEU A 150 -2.62 0.29 6.75
CA LEU A 150 -1.25 0.11 7.24
C LEU A 150 -0.59 -0.94 6.37
N HIS A 151 0.11 -0.50 5.29
CA HIS A 151 0.71 -1.43 4.36
C HIS A 151 1.87 -2.19 5.01
N SER A 152 2.08 -3.46 4.59
CA SER A 152 3.12 -4.35 5.12
C SER A 152 3.27 -4.26 6.65
N TYR A 153 2.16 -4.42 7.38
CA TYR A 153 2.12 -4.15 8.81
C TYR A 153 3.15 -4.97 9.60
N SER A 154 4.08 -4.30 10.23
CA SER A 154 5.14 -4.91 11.05
C SER A 154 5.17 -4.39 12.49
N GLY A 155 4.08 -3.73 12.90
CA GLY A 155 3.91 -3.13 14.22
C GLY A 155 3.57 -4.11 15.33
N PRO A 156 3.39 -3.61 16.56
CA PRO A 156 3.02 -4.41 17.73
C PRO A 156 1.64 -5.05 17.58
N LYS A 157 1.53 -6.33 17.98
CA LYS A 157 0.24 -7.06 18.00
C LYS A 157 -0.79 -6.38 18.89
N GLU A 158 -0.35 -5.81 19.99
CA GLU A 158 -1.19 -5.14 21.00
C GLU A 158 -1.90 -3.90 20.46
N MET A 159 -1.39 -3.31 19.38
CA MET A 159 -1.98 -2.13 18.75
C MET A 159 -3.03 -2.46 17.67
N VAL A 160 -3.20 -3.72 17.31
CA VAL A 160 -4.10 -4.12 16.21
C VAL A 160 -5.55 -3.68 16.47
N ASN A 161 -6.06 -3.91 17.67
CA ASN A 161 -7.44 -3.51 18.03
C ASN A 161 -7.62 -1.99 17.96
N ASP A 162 -6.65 -1.23 18.45
CA ASP A 162 -6.70 0.25 18.38
C ASP A 162 -6.74 0.74 16.93
N TRP A 163 -5.96 0.11 16.03
CA TRP A 163 -5.99 0.44 14.61
C TRP A 163 -7.32 0.09 13.95
N VAL A 164 -7.90 -1.08 14.29
CA VAL A 164 -9.22 -1.51 13.79
C VAL A 164 -10.30 -0.51 14.21
N ASP A 165 -10.29 -0.09 15.48
CA ASP A 165 -11.24 0.88 16.02
C ASP A 165 -11.13 2.26 15.34
N LEU A 166 -9.94 2.62 14.87
CA LEU A 166 -9.67 3.84 14.09
C LEU A 166 -10.02 3.70 12.59
N GLY A 167 -10.48 2.52 12.14
CA GLY A 167 -10.82 2.30 10.72
C GLY A 167 -9.71 1.66 9.89
N GLY A 168 -8.66 1.13 10.52
CA GLY A 168 -7.49 0.55 9.88
C GLY A 168 -7.76 -0.76 9.15
N TYR A 169 -7.08 -0.91 8.02
CA TYR A 169 -6.84 -2.14 7.28
C TYR A 169 -5.36 -2.49 7.36
N PHE A 170 -5.02 -3.76 7.05
CA PHE A 170 -3.66 -4.26 7.17
C PHE A 170 -3.34 -5.10 5.93
N SER A 171 -2.14 -5.03 5.42
CA SER A 171 -1.73 -5.89 4.32
C SER A 171 -0.54 -6.77 4.65
N ILE A 172 -0.53 -7.92 3.97
CA ILE A 172 0.56 -8.91 4.02
C ILE A 172 1.22 -8.94 2.65
N SER A 173 2.55 -8.74 2.64
CA SER A 173 3.40 -8.94 1.45
C SER A 173 4.14 -10.27 1.48
N GLY A 174 4.73 -10.65 0.34
CA GLY A 174 5.53 -11.85 0.20
C GLY A 174 6.72 -11.95 1.16
N TYR A 175 7.22 -10.79 1.61
CA TYR A 175 8.31 -10.68 2.58
C TYR A 175 8.06 -11.43 3.90
N PHE A 176 6.81 -11.47 4.37
CA PHE A 176 6.47 -12.13 5.63
C PHE A 176 6.49 -13.67 5.56
N PHE A 177 6.48 -14.25 4.35
CA PHE A 177 6.59 -15.69 4.15
C PHE A 177 8.04 -16.19 4.07
N ARG A 178 9.02 -15.31 4.30
CA ARG A 178 10.41 -15.68 4.48
C ARG A 178 10.60 -16.35 5.85
N GLU A 179 11.43 -17.40 5.91
CA GLU A 179 11.63 -18.17 7.15
C GLU A 179 11.98 -17.30 8.35
N GLU A 180 12.91 -16.34 8.15
CA GLU A 180 13.37 -15.42 9.20
C GLU A 180 12.32 -14.34 9.59
N LYS A 181 11.21 -14.24 8.84
CA LYS A 181 10.11 -13.29 9.08
C LYS A 181 8.81 -13.95 9.51
N PHE A 182 8.76 -15.28 9.42
CA PHE A 182 7.52 -16.04 9.64
C PHE A 182 6.89 -15.78 11.02
N SER A 183 7.71 -15.53 12.05
CA SER A 183 7.19 -15.17 13.37
C SER A 183 6.35 -13.87 13.39
N LYS A 184 6.55 -12.98 12.41
CA LYS A 184 5.78 -11.76 12.28
C LYS A 184 4.37 -11.98 11.74
N LEU A 185 4.12 -13.09 11.02
CA LEU A 185 2.77 -13.47 10.58
C LEU A 185 1.80 -13.67 11.74
N ALA A 186 2.29 -14.06 12.92
CA ALA A 186 1.45 -14.22 14.11
C ALA A 186 0.68 -12.96 14.52
N VAL A 187 1.11 -11.77 14.10
CA VAL A 187 0.38 -10.52 14.31
C VAL A 187 -0.95 -10.54 13.57
N PHE A 188 -0.97 -11.10 12.36
CA PHE A 188 -2.15 -11.13 11.49
C PHE A 188 -3.25 -12.10 11.99
N GLU A 189 -2.94 -13.05 12.90
CA GLU A 189 -3.95 -13.85 13.61
C GLU A 189 -4.90 -12.99 14.47
N SER A 190 -4.49 -11.76 14.80
CA SER A 190 -5.29 -10.81 15.58
C SER A 190 -6.02 -9.79 14.72
N VAL A 191 -5.76 -9.77 13.43
CA VAL A 191 -6.42 -8.88 12.46
C VAL A 191 -7.76 -9.52 12.07
N PRO A 192 -8.90 -8.82 12.20
CA PRO A 192 -10.16 -9.29 11.66
C PRO A 192 -10.07 -9.57 10.16
N GLU A 193 -10.61 -10.71 9.71
CA GLU A 193 -10.50 -11.12 8.30
C GLU A 193 -11.01 -10.06 7.32
N GLU A 194 -12.05 -9.31 7.70
CA GLU A 194 -12.63 -8.22 6.90
C GLU A 194 -11.76 -6.96 6.83
N ARG A 195 -10.66 -6.91 7.58
CA ARG A 195 -9.68 -5.82 7.59
C ARG A 195 -8.35 -6.18 6.96
N LEU A 196 -8.25 -7.39 6.40
CA LEU A 196 -7.02 -7.89 5.79
C LEU A 196 -7.01 -7.67 4.28
N LEU A 197 -5.84 -7.28 3.77
CA LEU A 197 -5.52 -7.15 2.36
C LEU A 197 -4.22 -7.89 2.04
N LEU A 198 -3.98 -8.17 0.77
CA LEU A 198 -2.74 -8.75 0.26
C LEU A 198 -2.11 -7.80 -0.75
N GLU A 199 -0.77 -7.78 -0.76
CA GLU A 199 0.00 -6.88 -1.60
C GLU A 199 1.33 -7.49 -2.03
N THR A 200 1.97 -6.90 -3.03
CA THR A 200 3.36 -7.23 -3.36
C THR A 200 4.36 -6.26 -2.76
N ASP A 201 4.00 -5.00 -2.64
CA ASP A 201 4.92 -3.87 -2.42
C ASP A 201 6.07 -3.87 -3.45
N ALA A 202 5.76 -4.32 -4.67
CA ALA A 202 6.74 -4.35 -5.75
C ALA A 202 7.17 -2.92 -6.15
N PRO A 203 8.47 -2.72 -6.43
CA PRO A 203 9.56 -3.69 -6.66
C PRO A 203 10.30 -4.18 -5.40
N GLU A 204 9.86 -3.77 -4.20
CA GLU A 204 10.49 -4.14 -2.93
C GLU A 204 9.84 -5.40 -2.30
N MET A 205 10.05 -5.67 -1.04
CA MET A 205 9.41 -6.71 -0.21
C MET A 205 9.36 -8.11 -0.84
N ALA A 206 10.47 -8.50 -1.49
CA ALA A 206 10.60 -9.77 -2.19
C ALA A 206 10.47 -10.99 -1.26
N PHE A 207 10.00 -12.11 -1.82
CA PHE A 207 10.17 -13.44 -1.23
C PHE A 207 11.64 -13.78 -1.01
N ALA A 208 11.92 -14.84 -0.26
CA ALA A 208 13.28 -15.36 -0.16
C ALA A 208 13.79 -15.79 -1.54
N GLU A 209 15.13 -15.76 -1.70
CA GLU A 209 15.77 -16.20 -2.94
C GLU A 209 15.32 -17.62 -3.33
N GLY A 210 14.96 -17.80 -4.59
CA GLY A 210 14.48 -19.08 -5.13
C GLY A 210 13.02 -19.40 -4.81
N GLN A 211 12.30 -18.58 -4.06
CA GLN A 211 10.87 -18.78 -3.79
C GLN A 211 9.98 -17.99 -4.77
N ALA A 212 10.43 -16.86 -5.28
CA ALA A 212 9.67 -16.06 -6.23
C ALA A 212 9.41 -16.84 -7.53
N ARG A 213 8.19 -16.71 -8.06
CA ARG A 213 7.79 -17.35 -9.34
C ARG A 213 8.15 -16.47 -10.53
N PHE A 214 8.00 -15.18 -10.39
CA PHE A 214 8.29 -14.20 -11.42
C PHE A 214 9.50 -13.35 -11.04
N HIS A 215 10.33 -13.07 -12.04
CA HIS A 215 11.56 -12.30 -11.89
C HIS A 215 11.61 -11.20 -12.96
N GLY A 216 12.07 -10.02 -12.57
CA GLY A 216 12.29 -8.90 -13.50
C GLY A 216 13.70 -8.36 -13.37
N ARG A 217 14.30 -7.92 -14.49
CA ARG A 217 15.60 -7.25 -14.43
C ARG A 217 15.50 -5.93 -13.70
N GLY A 218 16.39 -5.71 -12.75
CA GLY A 218 16.48 -4.47 -11.99
C GLY A 218 15.47 -4.29 -10.87
N MET A 219 14.55 -5.25 -10.66
CA MET A 219 13.60 -5.26 -9.55
C MET A 219 13.85 -6.45 -8.61
N LYS A 220 13.65 -6.26 -7.31
CA LYS A 220 13.77 -7.32 -6.30
C LYS A 220 12.52 -8.19 -6.29
N ASN A 221 11.36 -7.60 -6.48
CA ASN A 221 10.05 -8.26 -6.50
C ASN A 221 9.29 -7.92 -7.77
N HIS A 222 8.76 -8.93 -8.45
CA HIS A 222 7.93 -8.73 -9.64
C HIS A 222 6.44 -8.68 -9.23
N PRO A 223 5.63 -7.72 -9.73
CA PRO A 223 4.22 -7.58 -9.34
C PRO A 223 3.38 -8.85 -9.53
N ALA A 224 3.70 -9.68 -10.54
CA ALA A 224 2.99 -10.95 -10.76
C ALA A 224 3.19 -11.97 -9.62
N ASN A 225 4.15 -11.75 -8.71
CA ASN A 225 4.27 -12.56 -7.49
C ASN A 225 3.10 -12.36 -6.52
N ILE A 226 2.15 -11.48 -6.80
CA ILE A 226 0.88 -11.39 -6.04
C ILE A 226 0.15 -12.74 -6.05
N GLU A 227 0.19 -13.49 -7.14
CA GLU A 227 -0.38 -14.85 -7.21
C GLU A 227 0.20 -15.74 -6.11
N LEU A 228 1.53 -15.71 -5.94
CA LEU A 228 2.21 -16.48 -4.89
C LEU A 228 1.88 -15.97 -3.48
N VAL A 229 1.66 -14.66 -3.29
CA VAL A 229 1.21 -14.11 -1.99
C VAL A 229 -0.14 -14.70 -1.61
N TYR A 230 -1.09 -14.76 -2.55
CA TYR A 230 -2.41 -15.37 -2.31
C TYR A 230 -2.32 -16.84 -1.98
N GLU A 231 -1.51 -17.62 -2.71
CA GLU A 231 -1.31 -19.04 -2.44
C GLU A 231 -0.71 -19.26 -1.04
N LYS A 232 0.37 -18.53 -0.72
CA LYS A 232 1.03 -18.63 0.59
C LYS A 232 0.13 -18.23 1.74
N TYR A 233 -0.69 -17.20 1.55
CA TYR A 233 -1.68 -16.82 2.55
C TYR A 233 -2.78 -17.89 2.70
N ALA A 234 -3.28 -18.44 1.61
CA ALA A 234 -4.29 -19.52 1.62
C ALA A 234 -3.77 -20.75 2.38
N ASP A 235 -2.54 -21.17 2.12
CA ASP A 235 -1.87 -22.27 2.82
C ASP A 235 -1.72 -21.96 4.32
N TRP A 236 -1.25 -20.77 4.68
CA TRP A 236 -1.06 -20.36 6.06
C TRP A 236 -2.36 -20.26 6.84
N ALA A 237 -3.42 -19.72 6.21
CA ALA A 237 -4.75 -19.56 6.82
C ALA A 237 -5.58 -20.87 6.80
N GLY A 238 -5.11 -21.90 6.11
CA GLY A 238 -5.86 -23.17 5.94
C GLY A 238 -7.17 -23.01 5.16
N LYS A 239 -7.21 -22.07 4.18
CA LYS A 239 -8.40 -21.73 3.39
C LYS A 239 -8.23 -22.08 1.92
N PRO A 240 -9.31 -22.43 1.21
CA PRO A 240 -9.28 -22.54 -0.24
C PRO A 240 -8.87 -21.20 -0.89
N LEU A 241 -8.01 -21.25 -1.91
CA LEU A 241 -7.54 -20.06 -2.63
C LEU A 241 -8.71 -19.20 -3.16
N SER A 242 -9.77 -19.84 -3.68
CA SER A 242 -10.96 -19.14 -4.19
C SER A 242 -11.71 -18.35 -3.11
N GLU A 243 -11.73 -18.86 -1.86
CA GLU A 243 -12.33 -18.17 -0.73
C GLU A 243 -11.48 -16.94 -0.36
N VAL A 244 -10.14 -17.10 -0.33
CA VAL A 244 -9.21 -16.00 -0.06
C VAL A 244 -9.35 -14.89 -1.11
N ILE A 245 -9.40 -15.25 -2.40
CA ILE A 245 -9.60 -14.28 -3.48
C ILE A 245 -10.88 -13.47 -3.25
N THR A 246 -12.01 -14.16 -3.01
CA THR A 246 -13.31 -13.52 -2.79
C THR A 246 -13.30 -12.60 -1.57
N MET A 247 -12.70 -13.05 -0.48
CA MET A 247 -12.57 -12.30 0.76
C MET A 247 -11.75 -11.01 0.55
N ILE A 248 -10.58 -11.12 -0.04
CA ILE A 248 -9.67 -10.00 -0.25
C ILE A 248 -10.26 -8.97 -1.23
N GLU A 249 -10.89 -9.42 -2.33
CA GLU A 249 -11.59 -8.52 -3.26
C GLU A 249 -12.74 -7.77 -2.57
N SER A 250 -13.49 -8.45 -1.71
CA SER A 250 -14.56 -7.82 -0.92
C SER A 250 -14.00 -6.79 0.08
N ASN A 251 -12.89 -7.12 0.75
CA ASN A 251 -12.22 -6.22 1.69
C ASN A 251 -11.69 -4.97 0.97
N PHE A 252 -11.03 -5.17 -0.18
CA PHE A 252 -10.49 -4.06 -0.97
C PHE A 252 -11.59 -3.13 -1.47
N ARG A 253 -12.73 -3.67 -1.89
CA ARG A 253 -13.88 -2.85 -2.27
C ARG A 253 -14.38 -2.01 -1.09
N ARG A 254 -14.55 -2.61 0.10
CA ARG A 254 -14.94 -1.87 1.31
C ARG A 254 -13.92 -0.81 1.73
N PHE A 255 -12.62 -1.08 1.51
CA PHE A 255 -11.57 -0.10 1.77
C PHE A 255 -11.65 1.10 0.83
N ARG A 256 -11.98 0.87 -0.44
CA ARG A 256 -12.01 1.90 -1.47
C ARG A 256 -13.29 2.74 -1.53
N ASP A 257 -14.44 2.10 -1.35
CA ASP A 257 -15.77 2.62 -1.68
C ASP A 257 -16.45 3.28 -0.45
N THR A 258 -15.68 3.94 0.38
CA THR A 258 -16.16 4.55 1.64
C THR A 258 -16.67 5.95 1.42
#